data_ebaaa48255e5958621cf02964e968693
#
_entry.id   ebaaa48255e5958621cf02964e968693
#
_cell.length_a   1.000
_cell.length_b   1.000
_cell.length_c   1.000
_cell.angle_alpha   90.00
_cell.angle_beta   90.00
_cell.angle_gamma   90.00
#
_symmetry.space_group_name_H-M   'P 1'
#
loop_
_entity.id
_entity.type
_entity.pdbx_description
1 polymer ?
#
loop_
_entity_poly.entity_id
_entity_poly.type
_entity_poly.pdbx_seq_one_letter_code
_entity_poly.pdbx_strand_id
1 'polypeptide(L)'
;MALANQTLKLLQTARHLVRDLPADAVLLLTKTDLDWDEVQHNLRDCRLLVAAQDEVLTQKLKENPSLTVLDIDPGPTPTQERMSLALLEAVATEKLQTGSTVITLYNGIETEQENPEQIDSISVIHLGEHLERLSAQDLRKLDTHVPLETLRAVVDLATEIGREGREGKPVGTMFVVGDTRKVLSMSRPINFNPFRGYSEAERDIRDRKVREQIKDVAQLEGALIIRRDGVAVAACMYLDVLAEGITLSKGLGTRHWAAAAISRKTKAVAIAVSQSSGTVRLFQNGEVVLHIEPLARPLIWRHFEMETDGVSKPAPKSVIITP
;
A
#
# COMPACT_ATOMS: atom_id res chain seq x y z
N MET A 1 24.31 -23.59 -4.09
CA MET A 1 25.42 -22.99 -3.34
C MET A 1 25.17 -23.33 -1.86
N ALA A 2 26.16 -23.86 -1.15
CA ALA A 2 25.96 -24.26 0.26
C ALA A 2 25.49 -23.05 1.09
N LEU A 3 24.50 -23.24 1.96
CA LEU A 3 23.92 -22.20 2.78
C LEU A 3 24.93 -21.74 3.87
N ALA A 4 24.97 -20.47 4.15
CA ALA A 4 25.76 -19.94 5.24
C ALA A 4 25.25 -20.46 6.60
N ASN A 5 26.15 -20.66 7.55
CA ASN A 5 25.80 -21.16 8.89
C ASN A 5 24.74 -20.30 9.59
N GLN A 6 24.76 -18.98 9.37
CA GLN A 6 23.74 -18.06 9.89
C GLN A 6 22.37 -18.35 9.28
N THR A 7 22.29 -18.49 7.96
CA THR A 7 21.06 -18.85 7.24
C THR A 7 20.50 -20.16 7.74
N LEU A 8 21.34 -21.21 7.93
CA LEU A 8 20.89 -22.49 8.48
C LEU A 8 20.28 -22.36 9.87
N LYS A 9 20.90 -21.58 10.75
CA LYS A 9 20.36 -21.34 12.09
C LYS A 9 19.03 -20.59 12.05
N LEU A 10 18.88 -19.62 11.15
CA LEU A 10 17.62 -18.90 11.01
C LEU A 10 16.51 -19.80 10.45
N LEU A 11 16.80 -20.67 9.48
CA LEU A 11 15.84 -21.67 9.01
C LEU A 11 15.38 -22.61 10.14
N GLN A 12 16.31 -23.10 10.95
CA GLN A 12 15.99 -23.94 12.10
C GLN A 12 15.16 -23.17 13.14
N THR A 13 15.51 -21.90 13.41
CA THR A 13 14.74 -21.03 14.30
C THR A 13 13.34 -20.79 13.77
N ALA A 14 13.18 -20.51 12.47
CA ALA A 14 11.88 -20.36 11.84
C ALA A 14 10.99 -21.61 12.03
N ARG A 15 11.58 -22.79 11.86
CA ARG A 15 10.87 -24.05 12.08
C ARG A 15 10.40 -24.23 13.53
N HIS A 16 11.19 -23.81 14.52
CA HIS A 16 10.77 -23.81 15.92
C HIS A 16 9.63 -22.82 16.14
N LEU A 17 9.78 -21.58 15.63
CA LEU A 17 8.76 -20.54 15.75
C LEU A 17 7.41 -20.94 15.15
N VAL A 18 7.41 -21.67 13.99
CA VAL A 18 6.17 -22.16 13.37
C VAL A 18 5.40 -23.08 14.34
N ARG A 19 6.10 -23.88 15.15
CA ARG A 19 5.47 -24.77 16.12
C ARG A 19 5.00 -24.04 17.38
N ASP A 20 5.81 -23.07 17.85
CA ASP A 20 5.56 -22.39 19.11
C ASP A 20 4.47 -21.31 18.96
N LEU A 21 4.36 -20.69 17.78
CA LEU A 21 3.44 -19.60 17.49
C LEU A 21 2.25 -19.98 16.57
N PRO A 22 1.87 -21.24 16.48
CA PRO A 22 1.08 -21.89 15.43
C PRO A 22 1.00 -21.08 14.10
N ALA A 23 2.17 -20.87 13.48
CA ALA A 23 2.22 -20.12 12.23
C ALA A 23 1.80 -21.00 11.04
N ASP A 24 1.08 -20.39 10.08
CA ASP A 24 0.48 -21.07 8.93
C ASP A 24 1.49 -21.33 7.81
N ALA A 25 2.54 -20.50 7.70
CA ALA A 25 3.56 -20.64 6.68
C ALA A 25 4.88 -19.96 7.06
N VAL A 26 5.94 -20.32 6.32
CA VAL A 26 7.21 -19.61 6.25
C VAL A 26 7.31 -18.92 4.89
N LEU A 27 7.50 -17.62 4.85
CA LEU A 27 7.82 -16.84 3.65
C LEU A 27 9.32 -16.59 3.59
N LEU A 28 9.96 -16.98 2.50
CA LEU A 28 11.37 -16.73 2.26
C LEU A 28 11.53 -15.77 1.10
N LEU A 29 12.11 -14.59 1.36
CA LEU A 29 12.48 -13.61 0.34
C LEU A 29 13.94 -13.82 -0.04
N THR A 30 14.22 -13.97 -1.33
CA THR A 30 15.59 -14.17 -1.84
C THR A 30 15.89 -13.30 -3.05
N LYS A 31 17.16 -12.92 -3.19
CA LYS A 31 17.70 -12.28 -4.39
C LYS A 31 18.59 -13.24 -5.19
N THR A 32 18.96 -14.36 -4.59
CA THR A 32 19.88 -15.34 -5.18
C THR A 32 19.26 -16.73 -5.17
N ASP A 33 19.80 -17.58 -6.03
CA ASP A 33 19.44 -19.01 -6.06
C ASP A 33 20.13 -19.74 -4.90
N LEU A 34 19.35 -20.36 -4.04
CA LEU A 34 19.78 -21.07 -2.84
C LEU A 34 19.85 -22.58 -3.09
N ASP A 35 20.45 -23.31 -2.17
CA ASP A 35 20.32 -24.77 -2.11
C ASP A 35 18.95 -25.13 -1.56
N TRP A 36 17.99 -25.38 -2.47
CA TRP A 36 16.58 -25.60 -2.13
C TRP A 36 16.34 -26.91 -1.40
N ASP A 37 17.16 -27.94 -1.67
CA ASP A 37 17.08 -29.21 -0.96
C ASP A 37 17.46 -29.03 0.50
N GLU A 38 18.51 -28.23 0.77
CA GLU A 38 18.95 -27.90 2.12
C GLU A 38 17.93 -26.98 2.83
N VAL A 39 17.34 -26.01 2.13
CA VAL A 39 16.26 -25.14 2.67
C VAL A 39 15.07 -25.99 3.08
N GLN A 40 14.57 -26.86 2.19
CA GLN A 40 13.43 -27.73 2.46
C GLN A 40 13.68 -28.73 3.58
N HIS A 41 14.91 -29.29 3.64
CA HIS A 41 15.29 -30.18 4.72
C HIS A 41 15.21 -29.48 6.10
N ASN A 42 15.66 -28.25 6.20
CA ASN A 42 15.61 -27.47 7.45
C ASN A 42 14.20 -27.00 7.80
N LEU A 43 13.34 -26.72 6.80
CA LEU A 43 11.95 -26.30 6.98
C LEU A 43 10.94 -27.45 6.77
N ARG A 44 11.39 -28.70 6.88
CA ARG A 44 10.49 -29.85 6.80
C ARG A 44 9.31 -29.69 7.76
N ASP A 45 8.13 -30.06 7.32
CA ASP A 45 6.85 -29.91 8.01
C ASP A 45 6.32 -28.45 8.07
N CYS A 46 7.00 -27.49 7.42
CA CYS A 46 6.53 -26.12 7.29
C CYS A 46 6.03 -25.88 5.85
N ARG A 47 4.94 -25.15 5.71
CA ARG A 47 4.48 -24.66 4.43
C ARG A 47 5.41 -23.54 3.96
N LEU A 48 6.24 -23.78 2.95
CA LEU A 48 7.20 -22.82 2.44
C LEU A 48 6.63 -22.06 1.24
N LEU A 49 6.63 -20.73 1.35
CA LEU A 49 6.34 -19.77 0.27
C LEU A 49 7.65 -19.05 -0.08
N VAL A 50 7.93 -18.90 -1.37
CA VAL A 50 9.17 -18.24 -1.83
C VAL A 50 8.81 -17.07 -2.73
N ALA A 51 9.47 -15.94 -2.52
CA ALA A 51 9.39 -14.78 -3.40
C ALA A 51 10.81 -14.32 -3.79
N ALA A 52 11.06 -14.25 -5.09
CA ALA A 52 12.32 -13.78 -5.65
C ALA A 52 12.28 -12.28 -5.99
N GLN A 53 13.46 -11.67 -6.11
CA GLN A 53 13.57 -10.25 -6.44
C GLN A 53 13.39 -9.95 -7.92
N ASP A 54 13.85 -10.84 -8.79
CA ASP A 54 13.82 -10.64 -10.22
C ASP A 54 13.05 -11.72 -10.98
N GLU A 55 12.67 -11.41 -12.21
CA GLU A 55 11.86 -12.28 -13.04
C GLU A 55 12.61 -13.56 -13.45
N VAL A 56 13.92 -13.46 -13.70
CA VAL A 56 14.73 -14.61 -14.14
C VAL A 56 14.81 -15.65 -13.04
N LEU A 57 15.08 -15.21 -11.81
CA LEU A 57 15.10 -16.11 -10.65
C LEU A 57 13.70 -16.65 -10.37
N THR A 58 12.65 -15.84 -10.48
CA THR A 58 11.25 -16.28 -10.31
C THR A 58 10.91 -17.40 -11.29
N GLN A 59 11.25 -17.25 -12.58
CA GLN A 59 10.99 -18.29 -13.59
C GLN A 59 11.76 -19.57 -13.29
N LYS A 60 13.03 -19.45 -12.91
CA LYS A 60 13.84 -20.61 -12.53
C LYS A 60 13.25 -21.38 -11.34
N LEU A 61 12.76 -20.65 -10.32
CA LEU A 61 12.15 -21.25 -9.14
C LEU A 61 10.81 -21.93 -9.44
N LYS A 62 10.05 -21.40 -10.40
CA LYS A 62 8.79 -22.02 -10.86
C LYS A 62 9.01 -23.37 -11.57
N GLU A 63 10.20 -23.64 -12.10
CA GLU A 63 10.54 -24.95 -12.67
C GLU A 63 10.68 -26.05 -11.60
N ASN A 64 10.87 -25.67 -10.35
CA ASN A 64 10.94 -26.61 -9.24
C ASN A 64 9.53 -26.89 -8.66
N PRO A 65 8.92 -28.05 -8.93
CA PRO A 65 7.53 -28.34 -8.53
C PRO A 65 7.35 -28.48 -7.01
N SER A 66 8.45 -28.59 -6.27
CA SER A 66 8.41 -28.70 -4.81
C SER A 66 8.32 -27.35 -4.09
N LEU A 67 8.47 -26.23 -4.83
CA LEU A 67 8.41 -24.87 -4.29
C LEU A 67 7.08 -24.19 -4.61
N THR A 68 6.52 -23.49 -3.64
CA THR A 68 5.39 -22.59 -3.87
C THR A 68 5.92 -21.18 -4.07
N VAL A 69 6.07 -20.78 -5.34
CA VAL A 69 6.61 -19.47 -5.72
C VAL A 69 5.48 -18.46 -5.83
N LEU A 70 5.72 -17.27 -5.25
CA LEU A 70 4.85 -16.10 -5.36
C LEU A 70 5.34 -15.21 -6.51
N ASP A 71 4.40 -14.77 -7.33
CA ASP A 71 4.67 -13.90 -8.48
C ASP A 71 4.51 -12.44 -8.05
N ILE A 72 5.61 -11.79 -7.74
CA ILE A 72 5.62 -10.37 -7.38
C ILE A 72 6.24 -9.56 -8.50
N ASP A 73 5.77 -8.33 -8.68
CA ASP A 73 6.28 -7.43 -9.73
C ASP A 73 7.78 -7.16 -9.52
N PRO A 74 8.63 -7.51 -10.50
CA PRO A 74 10.07 -7.32 -10.39
C PRO A 74 10.42 -5.82 -10.46
N GLY A 75 10.92 -5.27 -9.37
CA GLY A 75 11.38 -3.89 -9.32
C GLY A 75 12.40 -3.68 -8.20
N PRO A 76 13.21 -2.61 -8.27
CA PRO A 76 14.12 -2.23 -7.21
C PRO A 76 13.32 -1.65 -6.03
N THR A 77 12.65 -2.54 -5.30
CA THR A 77 11.82 -2.16 -4.14
C THR A 77 12.53 -2.54 -2.84
N PRO A 78 12.38 -1.72 -1.77
CA PRO A 78 12.90 -2.05 -0.45
C PRO A 78 12.39 -3.41 0.04
N THR A 79 13.20 -4.12 0.83
CA THR A 79 12.86 -5.45 1.35
C THR A 79 11.50 -5.51 2.05
N GLN A 80 11.13 -4.47 2.81
CA GLN A 80 9.82 -4.40 3.46
C GLN A 80 8.66 -4.31 2.46
N GLU A 81 8.82 -3.55 1.38
CA GLU A 81 7.80 -3.44 0.34
C GLU A 81 7.64 -4.77 -0.40
N ARG A 82 8.75 -5.43 -0.74
CA ARG A 82 8.73 -6.79 -1.33
C ARG A 82 8.03 -7.80 -0.44
N MET A 83 8.33 -7.77 0.85
CA MET A 83 7.69 -8.63 1.84
C MET A 83 6.17 -8.42 1.86
N SER A 84 5.74 -7.17 1.86
CA SER A 84 4.34 -6.81 1.82
C SER A 84 3.66 -7.25 0.52
N LEU A 85 4.32 -7.06 -0.63
CA LEU A 85 3.81 -7.53 -1.93
C LEU A 85 3.69 -9.04 -1.97
N ALA A 86 4.68 -9.77 -1.45
CA ALA A 86 4.64 -11.23 -1.39
C ALA A 86 3.50 -11.75 -0.50
N LEU A 87 3.28 -11.13 0.66
CA LEU A 87 2.16 -11.50 1.54
C LEU A 87 0.81 -11.21 0.90
N LEU A 88 0.66 -10.07 0.22
CA LEU A 88 -0.54 -9.71 -0.53
C LEU A 88 -0.80 -10.70 -1.67
N GLU A 89 0.23 -11.07 -2.42
CA GLU A 89 0.12 -12.06 -3.50
C GLU A 89 -0.27 -13.44 -2.95
N ALA A 90 0.28 -13.83 -1.80
CA ALA A 90 -0.08 -15.07 -1.15
C ALA A 90 -1.55 -15.12 -0.72
N VAL A 91 -2.11 -14.00 -0.26
CA VAL A 91 -3.54 -13.89 0.07
C VAL A 91 -4.39 -13.83 -1.21
N ALA A 92 -3.97 -13.03 -2.20
CA ALA A 92 -4.70 -12.89 -3.46
C ALA A 92 -4.80 -14.20 -4.27
N THR A 93 -3.79 -15.08 -4.12
CA THR A 93 -3.75 -16.41 -4.76
C THR A 93 -4.26 -17.53 -3.85
N GLU A 94 -4.93 -17.18 -2.74
CA GLU A 94 -5.49 -18.14 -1.75
C GLU A 94 -4.45 -19.10 -1.14
N LYS A 95 -3.17 -18.75 -1.23
CA LYS A 95 -2.09 -19.50 -0.57
C LYS A 95 -1.99 -19.20 0.92
N LEU A 96 -2.50 -18.05 1.36
CA LEU A 96 -2.69 -17.69 2.77
C LEU A 96 -4.10 -17.13 2.96
N GLN A 97 -4.59 -17.20 4.19
CA GLN A 97 -5.86 -16.59 4.57
C GLN A 97 -5.61 -15.30 5.35
N THR A 98 -6.59 -14.40 5.34
CA THR A 98 -6.62 -13.28 6.28
C THR A 98 -6.67 -13.84 7.71
N GLY A 99 -5.90 -13.24 8.62
CA GLY A 99 -5.71 -13.77 9.97
C GLY A 99 -4.55 -14.75 10.13
N SER A 100 -3.94 -15.25 9.05
CA SER A 100 -2.78 -16.15 9.12
C SER A 100 -1.58 -15.50 9.81
N THR A 101 -0.82 -16.31 10.53
CA THR A 101 0.50 -15.95 11.08
C THR A 101 1.59 -16.49 10.18
N VAL A 102 2.51 -15.63 9.75
CA VAL A 102 3.60 -15.97 8.83
C VAL A 102 4.95 -15.65 9.44
N ILE A 103 5.87 -16.61 9.40
CA ILE A 103 7.27 -16.38 9.74
C ILE A 103 7.99 -15.96 8.45
N THR A 104 8.57 -14.77 8.43
CA THR A 104 9.27 -14.27 7.23
C THR A 104 10.77 -14.25 7.44
N LEU A 105 11.49 -14.84 6.49
CA LEU A 105 12.96 -14.87 6.42
C LEU A 105 13.43 -13.99 5.26
N TYR A 106 14.36 -13.10 5.50
CA TYR A 106 14.82 -12.14 4.49
C TYR A 106 16.21 -11.59 4.82
N ASN A 107 16.80 -10.89 3.84
CA ASN A 107 17.96 -10.05 4.07
C ASN A 107 17.47 -8.64 4.46
N GLY A 108 17.73 -8.24 5.69
CA GLY A 108 17.27 -6.96 6.26
C GLY A 108 18.29 -5.83 6.12
N ILE A 109 19.58 -6.15 5.93
CA ILE A 109 20.66 -5.16 5.84
C ILE A 109 21.20 -5.18 4.41
N GLU A 110 20.87 -4.16 3.63
CA GLU A 110 21.49 -3.96 2.31
C GLU A 110 22.89 -3.37 2.50
N THR A 111 23.89 -4.23 2.43
CA THR A 111 25.30 -3.79 2.38
C THR A 111 25.72 -3.67 0.91
N GLU A 112 26.35 -2.56 0.55
CA GLU A 112 26.95 -2.34 -0.80
C GLU A 112 28.15 -3.26 -1.11
N GLN A 113 28.51 -4.14 -0.20
CA GLN A 113 29.63 -5.08 -0.39
C GLN A 113 29.14 -6.36 -1.07
N GLU A 114 29.90 -6.83 -2.06
CA GLU A 114 29.71 -8.03 -2.89
C GLU A 114 29.73 -9.37 -2.11
N ASN A 115 29.27 -9.40 -0.88
CA ASN A 115 29.12 -10.66 -0.17
C ASN A 115 27.86 -11.39 -0.65
N PRO A 116 27.94 -12.73 -0.83
CA PRO A 116 26.77 -13.51 -1.20
C PRO A 116 25.65 -13.23 -0.20
N GLU A 117 24.50 -12.88 -0.73
CA GLU A 117 23.34 -12.48 0.06
C GLU A 117 23.00 -13.56 1.08
N GLN A 118 23.05 -13.22 2.34
CA GLN A 118 22.72 -14.11 3.44
C GLN A 118 21.37 -13.70 4.01
N ILE A 119 20.57 -14.66 4.35
CA ILE A 119 19.38 -14.43 5.18
C ILE A 119 19.90 -14.07 6.57
N ASP A 120 19.60 -12.87 7.02
CA ASP A 120 20.07 -12.30 8.28
C ASP A 120 18.96 -11.93 9.25
N SER A 121 17.72 -11.93 8.78
CA SER A 121 16.57 -11.42 9.53
C SER A 121 15.40 -12.40 9.51
N ILE A 122 14.67 -12.41 10.63
CA ILE A 122 13.43 -13.15 10.82
C ILE A 122 12.38 -12.24 11.43
N SER A 123 11.15 -12.31 10.93
CA SER A 123 10.01 -11.56 11.48
C SER A 123 8.79 -12.46 11.60
N VAL A 124 7.97 -12.21 12.62
CA VAL A 124 6.65 -12.81 12.78
C VAL A 124 5.61 -11.80 12.37
N ILE A 125 4.79 -12.14 11.40
CA ILE A 125 3.78 -11.24 10.84
C ILE A 125 2.41 -11.89 11.01
N HIS A 126 1.52 -11.17 11.68
CA HIS A 126 0.10 -11.52 11.72
C HIS A 126 -0.58 -10.77 10.57
N LEU A 127 -1.11 -11.53 9.63
CA LEU A 127 -1.92 -10.96 8.55
C LEU A 127 -3.23 -10.49 9.17
N GLY A 128 -3.35 -9.17 9.41
CA GLY A 128 -4.57 -8.58 9.92
C GLY A 128 -5.76 -8.93 9.03
N GLU A 129 -6.97 -8.91 9.58
CA GLU A 129 -8.22 -9.16 8.84
C GLU A 129 -8.42 -8.21 7.65
N HIS A 130 -7.54 -7.24 7.48
CA HIS A 130 -7.63 -6.13 6.52
C HIS A 130 -6.51 -6.09 5.48
N LEU A 131 -5.72 -7.15 5.30
CA LEU A 131 -4.83 -7.30 4.14
C LEU A 131 -5.66 -7.70 2.90
N GLU A 132 -6.72 -6.96 2.65
CA GLU A 132 -7.51 -7.10 1.44
C GLU A 132 -6.82 -6.31 0.32
N ARG A 133 -6.05 -7.01 -0.50
CA ARG A 133 -5.79 -6.51 -1.85
C ARG A 133 -7.13 -6.50 -2.55
N LEU A 134 -7.54 -5.32 -3.02
CA LEU A 134 -8.68 -5.20 -3.91
C LEU A 134 -8.43 -6.10 -5.12
N SER A 135 -8.96 -7.30 -5.05
CA SER A 135 -8.99 -8.14 -6.23
C SER A 135 -9.98 -7.53 -7.21
N ALA A 136 -9.73 -7.69 -8.50
CA ALA A 136 -10.73 -7.34 -9.51
C ALA A 136 -12.08 -8.02 -9.25
N GLN A 137 -12.08 -9.12 -8.47
CA GLN A 137 -13.29 -9.83 -8.04
C GLN A 137 -14.10 -9.04 -7.01
N ASP A 138 -13.43 -8.36 -6.06
CA ASP A 138 -14.15 -7.57 -5.04
C ASP A 138 -14.78 -6.33 -5.63
N LEU A 139 -14.10 -5.67 -6.57
CA LEU A 139 -14.68 -4.57 -7.32
C LEU A 139 -15.84 -5.01 -8.23
N ARG A 140 -15.82 -6.24 -8.74
CA ARG A 140 -16.94 -6.81 -9.54
C ARG A 140 -18.18 -7.12 -8.72
N LYS A 141 -18.03 -7.34 -7.42
CA LYS A 141 -19.17 -7.57 -6.50
C LYS A 141 -19.97 -6.29 -6.23
N LEU A 142 -19.37 -5.11 -6.53
CA LEU A 142 -20.06 -3.84 -6.36
C LEU A 142 -21.18 -3.70 -7.41
N ASP A 143 -22.39 -3.48 -6.96
CA ASP A 143 -23.54 -3.15 -7.82
C ASP A 143 -23.42 -1.68 -8.27
N THR A 144 -22.54 -1.43 -9.23
CA THR A 144 -22.25 -0.08 -9.72
C THR A 144 -22.36 0.01 -11.23
N HIS A 145 -22.80 1.17 -11.71
CA HIS A 145 -22.79 1.50 -13.14
C HIS A 145 -21.44 2.08 -13.62
N VAL A 146 -20.44 2.14 -12.74
CA VAL A 146 -19.08 2.58 -13.07
C VAL A 146 -18.32 1.40 -13.67
N PRO A 147 -17.65 1.55 -14.84
CA PRO A 147 -16.81 0.50 -15.40
C PRO A 147 -15.70 0.11 -14.42
N LEU A 148 -15.40 -1.19 -14.35
CA LEU A 148 -14.40 -1.74 -13.45
C LEU A 148 -13.02 -1.08 -13.65
N GLU A 149 -12.63 -0.82 -14.89
CA GLU A 149 -11.38 -0.15 -15.24
C GLU A 149 -11.27 1.24 -14.61
N THR A 150 -12.34 2.05 -14.71
CA THR A 150 -12.39 3.37 -14.10
C THR A 150 -12.32 3.28 -12.57
N LEU A 151 -13.08 2.38 -11.98
CA LEU A 151 -13.11 2.21 -10.54
C LEU A 151 -11.73 1.79 -10.01
N ARG A 152 -11.09 0.84 -10.69
CA ARG A 152 -9.72 0.42 -10.37
C ARG A 152 -8.73 1.58 -10.47
N ALA A 153 -8.75 2.35 -11.56
CA ALA A 153 -7.85 3.48 -11.74
C ALA A 153 -7.98 4.53 -10.61
N VAL A 154 -9.21 4.82 -10.16
CA VAL A 154 -9.43 5.75 -9.03
C VAL A 154 -8.96 5.16 -7.71
N VAL A 155 -9.22 3.88 -7.48
CA VAL A 155 -8.78 3.19 -6.24
C VAL A 155 -7.27 3.12 -6.17
N ASP A 156 -6.60 2.77 -7.27
CA ASP A 156 -5.14 2.74 -7.35
C ASP A 156 -4.57 4.14 -7.07
N LEU A 157 -5.14 5.20 -7.67
CA LEU A 157 -4.74 6.58 -7.41
C LEU A 157 -4.98 6.99 -5.95
N ALA A 158 -6.11 6.64 -5.37
CA ALA A 158 -6.42 6.92 -3.96
C ALA A 158 -5.44 6.21 -3.01
N THR A 159 -5.07 4.96 -3.35
CA THR A 159 -4.10 4.17 -2.58
C THR A 159 -2.69 4.76 -2.69
N GLU A 160 -2.27 5.19 -3.87
CA GLU A 160 -1.01 5.92 -4.07
C GLU A 160 -0.98 7.19 -3.21
N ILE A 161 -2.04 8.01 -3.23
CA ILE A 161 -2.14 9.23 -2.42
C ILE A 161 -2.08 8.90 -0.92
N GLY A 162 -2.78 7.88 -0.49
CA GLY A 162 -2.78 7.42 0.92
C GLY A 162 -1.39 6.96 1.38
N ARG A 163 -0.67 6.25 0.52
CA ARG A 163 0.67 5.72 0.78
C ARG A 163 1.74 6.81 0.75
N GLU A 164 1.77 7.59 -0.31
CA GLU A 164 2.85 8.53 -0.60
C GLU A 164 2.65 9.87 0.12
N GLY A 165 1.41 10.29 0.28
CA GLY A 165 1.10 11.67 0.61
C GLY A 165 1.60 12.61 -0.49
N ARG A 166 1.91 13.84 -0.15
CA ARG A 166 2.54 14.80 -1.06
C ARG A 166 3.55 15.67 -0.31
N GLU A 167 4.75 15.85 -0.87
CA GLU A 167 5.83 16.64 -0.26
C GLU A 167 6.13 16.24 1.21
N GLY A 168 6.08 14.94 1.50
CA GLY A 168 6.31 14.41 2.85
C GLY A 168 5.15 14.63 3.83
N LYS A 169 4.02 15.21 3.39
CA LYS A 169 2.83 15.44 4.21
C LYS A 169 1.74 14.43 3.88
N PRO A 170 1.02 13.92 4.88
CA PRO A 170 -0.15 13.07 4.64
C PRO A 170 -1.27 13.86 3.96
N VAL A 171 -1.87 13.26 2.94
CA VAL A 171 -2.99 13.84 2.19
C VAL A 171 -4.25 13.06 2.47
N GLY A 172 -5.29 13.76 2.91
CA GLY A 172 -6.65 13.23 3.00
C GLY A 172 -7.49 13.83 1.90
N THR A 173 -8.14 13.00 1.10
CA THR A 173 -8.94 13.44 -0.05
C THR A 173 -10.17 12.56 -0.24
N MET A 174 -11.02 12.91 -1.19
CA MET A 174 -12.22 12.15 -1.52
C MET A 174 -12.50 12.21 -3.01
N PHE A 175 -12.76 11.05 -3.61
CA PHE A 175 -13.23 10.92 -4.99
C PHE A 175 -14.69 10.47 -5.00
N VAL A 176 -15.48 11.02 -5.90
CA VAL A 176 -16.86 10.59 -6.16
C VAL A 176 -16.97 10.21 -7.64
N VAL A 177 -17.26 8.96 -7.91
CA VAL A 177 -17.18 8.36 -9.25
C VAL A 177 -18.55 7.95 -9.76
N GLY A 178 -18.93 8.43 -10.92
CA GLY A 178 -20.23 8.13 -11.55
C GLY A 178 -21.34 9.05 -11.07
N ASP A 179 -22.55 8.85 -11.61
CA ASP A 179 -23.78 9.66 -11.38
C ASP A 179 -23.52 11.18 -11.32
N THR A 180 -22.60 11.64 -12.15
CA THR A 180 -22.00 12.98 -12.10
C THR A 180 -23.02 14.11 -12.07
N ARG A 181 -24.11 14.00 -12.83
CA ARG A 181 -25.15 15.04 -12.87
C ARG A 181 -25.81 15.21 -11.51
N LYS A 182 -26.17 14.09 -10.87
CA LYS A 182 -26.81 14.11 -9.56
C LYS A 182 -25.84 14.54 -8.46
N VAL A 183 -24.60 14.07 -8.51
CA VAL A 183 -23.55 14.51 -7.58
C VAL A 183 -23.32 16.01 -7.66
N LEU A 184 -23.17 16.58 -8.86
CA LEU A 184 -22.98 18.02 -9.06
C LEU A 184 -24.18 18.83 -8.59
N SER A 185 -25.42 18.33 -8.73
CA SER A 185 -26.62 19.03 -8.22
C SER A 185 -26.69 19.10 -6.69
N MET A 186 -25.92 18.24 -6.00
CA MET A 186 -25.79 18.18 -4.54
C MET A 186 -24.41 18.68 -4.08
N SER A 187 -23.75 19.47 -4.91
CA SER A 187 -22.39 19.95 -4.63
C SER A 187 -22.31 21.45 -4.93
N ARG A 188 -21.43 22.13 -4.21
CA ARG A 188 -21.07 23.53 -4.50
C ARG A 188 -19.55 23.70 -4.48
N PRO A 189 -19.01 24.59 -5.32
CA PRO A 189 -17.57 24.84 -5.31
C PRO A 189 -17.13 25.50 -4.00
N ILE A 190 -16.02 25.05 -3.42
CA ILE A 190 -15.32 25.73 -2.33
C ILE A 190 -14.39 26.79 -2.94
N ASN A 191 -13.68 26.38 -4.00
CA ASN A 191 -12.76 27.21 -4.77
C ASN A 191 -13.04 27.07 -6.28
N PHE A 192 -12.23 27.73 -7.11
CA PHE A 192 -12.31 27.53 -8.55
C PHE A 192 -12.05 26.06 -8.92
N ASN A 193 -12.70 25.59 -9.99
CA ASN A 193 -12.48 24.24 -10.49
C ASN A 193 -11.19 24.19 -11.31
N PRO A 194 -10.13 23.48 -10.86
CA PRO A 194 -8.86 23.40 -11.56
C PRO A 194 -8.95 22.69 -12.92
N PHE A 195 -10.00 21.92 -13.17
CA PHE A 195 -10.19 21.19 -14.44
C PHE A 195 -10.91 22.02 -15.52
N ARG A 196 -11.33 23.24 -15.20
CA ARG A 196 -12.08 24.06 -16.12
C ARG A 196 -11.20 24.54 -17.28
N GLY A 197 -11.65 24.29 -18.51
CA GLY A 197 -10.97 24.73 -19.73
C GLY A 197 -10.04 23.68 -20.36
N TYR A 198 -9.73 22.61 -19.65
CA TYR A 198 -8.95 21.49 -20.19
C TYR A 198 -9.81 20.53 -21.01
N SER A 199 -9.22 19.94 -22.04
CA SER A 199 -9.85 18.90 -22.84
C SER A 199 -10.09 17.63 -22.02
N GLU A 200 -10.94 16.72 -22.48
CA GLU A 200 -11.19 15.45 -21.77
C GLU A 200 -9.94 14.58 -21.62
N ALA A 201 -9.10 14.56 -22.65
CA ALA A 201 -7.84 13.81 -22.63
C ALA A 201 -6.86 14.34 -21.55
N GLU A 202 -6.84 15.65 -21.31
CA GLU A 202 -6.00 16.27 -20.28
C GLU A 202 -6.55 16.08 -18.86
N ARG A 203 -7.66 15.39 -18.69
CA ARG A 203 -8.34 15.13 -17.43
C ARG A 203 -8.69 13.65 -17.24
N ASP A 204 -8.18 12.75 -18.10
CA ASP A 204 -8.40 11.31 -18.00
C ASP A 204 -7.46 10.73 -16.92
N ILE A 205 -8.04 10.18 -15.85
CA ILE A 205 -7.29 9.61 -14.71
C ILE A 205 -6.48 8.37 -15.09
N ARG A 206 -6.68 7.78 -16.25
CA ARG A 206 -5.89 6.65 -16.74
C ARG A 206 -4.54 7.08 -17.30
N ASP A 207 -4.41 8.35 -17.70
CA ASP A 207 -3.12 8.92 -18.12
C ASP A 207 -2.22 9.18 -16.91
N ARG A 208 -0.98 8.69 -16.96
CA ARG A 208 -0.01 8.79 -15.87
C ARG A 208 0.32 10.24 -15.50
N LYS A 209 0.41 11.14 -16.49
CA LYS A 209 0.73 12.55 -16.22
C LYS A 209 -0.45 13.25 -15.53
N VAL A 210 -1.67 12.92 -15.96
CA VAL A 210 -2.89 13.44 -15.33
C VAL A 210 -2.99 12.95 -13.89
N ARG A 211 -2.65 11.70 -13.61
CA ARG A 211 -2.62 11.14 -12.24
C ARG A 211 -1.71 11.96 -11.33
N GLU A 212 -0.49 12.27 -11.77
CA GLU A 212 0.44 13.10 -10.98
C GLU A 212 -0.13 14.49 -10.70
N GLN A 213 -0.75 15.13 -11.68
CA GLN A 213 -1.41 16.43 -11.49
C GLN A 213 -2.60 16.33 -10.52
N ILE A 214 -3.37 15.25 -10.58
CA ILE A 214 -4.49 15.03 -9.66
C ILE A 214 -3.98 14.84 -8.21
N LYS A 215 -2.82 14.24 -7.99
CA LYS A 215 -2.22 14.16 -6.65
C LYS A 215 -1.96 15.56 -6.04
N ASP A 216 -1.58 16.53 -6.87
CA ASP A 216 -1.43 17.93 -6.43
C ASP A 216 -2.79 18.56 -6.08
N VAL A 217 -3.78 18.35 -6.95
CA VAL A 217 -5.15 18.84 -6.73
C VAL A 217 -5.79 18.19 -5.50
N ALA A 218 -5.46 16.95 -5.19
CA ALA A 218 -5.99 16.20 -4.04
C ALA A 218 -5.57 16.79 -2.67
N GLN A 219 -4.58 17.68 -2.64
CA GLN A 219 -4.20 18.41 -1.42
C GLN A 219 -5.21 19.53 -1.07
N LEU A 220 -6.00 19.96 -2.05
CA LEU A 220 -7.00 21.01 -1.85
C LEU A 220 -8.22 20.45 -1.12
N GLU A 221 -8.94 21.33 -0.43
CA GLU A 221 -10.18 20.94 0.24
C GLU A 221 -11.30 20.59 -0.75
N GLY A 222 -12.15 19.65 -0.36
CA GLY A 222 -13.33 19.23 -1.12
C GLY A 222 -13.14 17.89 -1.85
N ALA A 223 -14.18 17.52 -2.56
CA ALA A 223 -14.23 16.29 -3.32
C ALA A 223 -13.75 16.48 -4.77
N LEU A 224 -13.15 15.45 -5.33
CA LEU A 224 -12.91 15.30 -6.76
C LEU A 224 -14.05 14.49 -7.37
N ILE A 225 -14.66 15.01 -8.42
CA ILE A 225 -15.78 14.35 -9.10
C ILE A 225 -15.27 13.77 -10.43
N ILE A 226 -15.37 12.46 -10.55
CA ILE A 226 -14.91 11.69 -11.69
C ILE A 226 -16.12 11.13 -12.44
N ARG A 227 -16.17 11.33 -13.74
CA ARG A 227 -17.18 10.74 -14.62
C ARG A 227 -16.94 9.23 -14.75
N ARG A 228 -18.00 8.47 -15.07
CA ARG A 228 -17.93 7.01 -15.20
C ARG A 228 -16.89 6.49 -16.20
N ASP A 229 -16.47 7.31 -17.15
CA ASP A 229 -15.46 7.01 -18.15
C ASP A 229 -14.04 7.43 -17.77
N GLY A 230 -13.82 7.86 -16.54
CA GLY A 230 -12.51 8.22 -15.99
C GLY A 230 -12.11 9.68 -16.17
N VAL A 231 -12.97 10.53 -16.74
CA VAL A 231 -12.67 11.96 -16.89
C VAL A 231 -12.96 12.72 -15.60
N ALA A 232 -11.98 13.42 -15.06
CA ALA A 232 -12.14 14.33 -13.93
C ALA A 232 -12.95 15.57 -14.37
N VAL A 233 -14.09 15.83 -13.71
CA VAL A 233 -15.03 16.88 -14.08
C VAL A 233 -14.88 18.10 -13.21
N ALA A 234 -14.76 17.90 -11.92
CA ALA A 234 -14.62 18.97 -10.94
C ALA A 234 -13.76 18.53 -9.76
N ALA A 235 -13.11 19.51 -9.14
CA ALA A 235 -12.48 19.35 -7.85
C ALA A 235 -12.85 20.52 -6.94
N CYS A 236 -12.39 20.49 -5.69
CA CYS A 236 -12.71 21.47 -4.67
C CYS A 236 -14.23 21.61 -4.45
N MET A 237 -14.94 20.49 -4.49
CA MET A 237 -16.41 20.49 -4.36
C MET A 237 -16.81 20.13 -2.92
N TYR A 238 -17.57 21.02 -2.30
CA TYR A 238 -18.29 20.71 -1.07
C TYR A 238 -19.54 19.89 -1.41
N LEU A 239 -19.73 18.77 -0.73
CA LEU A 239 -20.92 17.94 -0.90
C LEU A 239 -21.97 18.39 0.11
N ASP A 240 -23.07 18.96 -0.41
CA ASP A 240 -24.18 19.47 0.40
C ASP A 240 -25.21 18.37 0.64
N VAL A 241 -24.80 17.37 1.41
CA VAL A 241 -25.62 16.18 1.71
C VAL A 241 -25.68 15.90 3.21
N LEU A 242 -26.88 15.61 3.69
CA LEU A 242 -27.07 15.24 5.09
C LEU A 242 -26.84 13.72 5.26
N ALA A 243 -26.10 13.36 6.32
CA ALA A 243 -25.79 11.97 6.67
C ALA A 243 -26.92 11.28 7.47
N GLU A 244 -28.18 11.51 7.06
CA GLU A 244 -29.35 10.93 7.73
C GLU A 244 -29.42 9.40 7.56
N GLY A 245 -29.59 8.71 8.67
CA GLY A 245 -29.74 7.25 8.70
C GLY A 245 -28.46 6.49 8.29
N ILE A 246 -27.30 7.13 8.41
CA ILE A 246 -26.00 6.51 8.19
C ILE A 246 -25.38 6.19 9.54
N THR A 247 -24.85 4.97 9.68
CA THR A 247 -24.09 4.55 10.86
C THR A 247 -22.69 4.19 10.42
N LEU A 248 -21.70 4.93 10.94
CA LEU A 248 -20.28 4.67 10.69
C LEU A 248 -19.56 4.41 12.01
N SER A 249 -18.46 3.70 11.93
CA SER A 249 -17.57 3.45 13.07
C SER A 249 -17.09 4.76 13.69
N LYS A 250 -16.91 4.78 15.01
CA LYS A 250 -16.33 5.92 15.73
C LYS A 250 -14.90 6.20 15.22
N GLY A 251 -14.54 7.48 15.15
CA GLY A 251 -13.19 7.92 14.70
C GLY A 251 -13.09 8.25 13.20
N LEU A 252 -14.14 8.10 12.42
CA LEU A 252 -14.15 8.52 11.03
C LEU A 252 -14.42 10.03 10.91
N GLY A 253 -13.59 10.73 10.14
CA GLY A 253 -13.69 12.18 9.94
C GLY A 253 -14.78 12.58 8.94
N THR A 254 -14.96 13.90 8.77
CA THR A 254 -16.01 14.51 7.93
C THR A 254 -16.05 14.02 6.49
N ARG A 255 -14.88 13.73 5.88
CA ARG A 255 -14.81 13.18 4.51
C ARG A 255 -15.48 11.81 4.39
N HIS A 256 -15.33 10.95 5.39
CA HIS A 256 -15.97 9.64 5.40
C HIS A 256 -17.50 9.75 5.52
N TRP A 257 -17.96 10.65 6.36
CA TRP A 257 -19.39 10.93 6.49
C TRP A 257 -20.00 11.49 5.20
N ALA A 258 -19.29 12.44 4.55
CA ALA A 258 -19.71 12.99 3.26
C ALA A 258 -19.69 11.92 2.14
N ALA A 259 -18.68 11.02 2.13
CA ALA A 259 -18.62 9.92 1.18
C ALA A 259 -19.77 8.93 1.35
N ALA A 260 -20.08 8.54 2.58
CA ALA A 260 -21.24 7.70 2.87
C ALA A 260 -22.56 8.38 2.46
N ALA A 261 -22.71 9.67 2.81
CA ALA A 261 -23.94 10.42 2.51
C ALA A 261 -24.19 10.56 1.00
N ILE A 262 -23.16 10.93 0.22
CA ILE A 262 -23.32 11.08 -1.22
C ILE A 262 -23.55 9.73 -1.91
N SER A 263 -22.87 8.67 -1.50
CA SER A 263 -23.08 7.33 -2.05
C SER A 263 -24.50 6.78 -1.75
N ARG A 264 -25.11 7.18 -0.63
CA ARG A 264 -26.49 6.80 -0.29
C ARG A 264 -27.54 7.57 -1.09
N LYS A 265 -27.27 8.85 -1.38
CA LYS A 265 -28.22 9.72 -2.10
C LYS A 265 -28.10 9.59 -3.62
N THR A 266 -27.04 8.99 -4.14
CA THR A 266 -26.74 8.85 -5.57
C THR A 266 -26.38 7.41 -5.91
N LYS A 267 -26.19 7.13 -7.20
CA LYS A 267 -25.63 5.85 -7.69
C LYS A 267 -24.08 5.92 -7.86
N ALA A 268 -23.46 6.95 -7.30
CA ALA A 268 -22.01 7.09 -7.34
C ALA A 268 -21.34 6.20 -6.29
N VAL A 269 -20.12 5.78 -6.59
CA VAL A 269 -19.19 5.20 -5.62
C VAL A 269 -18.34 6.35 -5.07
N ALA A 270 -18.27 6.47 -3.75
CA ALA A 270 -17.40 7.44 -3.11
C ALA A 270 -16.18 6.75 -2.46
N ILE A 271 -15.02 7.37 -2.61
CA ILE A 271 -13.75 6.82 -2.13
C ILE A 271 -13.09 7.89 -1.27
N ALA A 272 -12.91 7.60 0.01
CA ALA A 272 -12.25 8.53 0.95
C ALA A 272 -10.88 8.02 1.35
N VAL A 273 -9.90 8.93 1.36
CA VAL A 273 -8.54 8.70 1.84
C VAL A 273 -8.38 9.38 3.19
N SER A 274 -8.02 8.62 4.21
CA SER A 274 -7.76 9.13 5.55
C SER A 274 -6.44 9.88 5.59
N GLN A 275 -6.46 11.13 6.07
CA GLN A 275 -5.24 11.92 6.21
C GLN A 275 -4.30 11.36 7.28
N SER A 276 -4.83 10.81 8.37
CA SER A 276 -4.02 10.34 9.50
C SER A 276 -3.37 8.98 9.25
N SER A 277 -4.09 8.07 8.60
CA SER A 277 -3.63 6.68 8.39
C SER A 277 -3.30 6.34 6.95
N GLY A 278 -3.71 7.18 5.97
CA GLY A 278 -3.64 6.86 4.56
C GLY A 278 -4.65 5.82 4.08
N THR A 279 -5.45 5.27 5.00
CA THR A 279 -6.45 4.24 4.70
C THR A 279 -7.46 4.72 3.67
N VAL A 280 -7.73 3.89 2.67
CA VAL A 280 -8.72 4.14 1.63
C VAL A 280 -9.99 3.35 1.95
N ARG A 281 -11.14 4.02 1.91
CA ARG A 281 -12.45 3.38 2.11
C ARG A 281 -13.37 3.70 0.95
N LEU A 282 -14.01 2.65 0.42
CA LEU A 282 -15.05 2.77 -0.60
C LEU A 282 -16.42 2.74 0.07
N PHE A 283 -17.29 3.61 -0.41
CA PHE A 283 -18.65 3.75 0.06
C PHE A 283 -19.62 3.54 -1.11
N GLN A 284 -20.62 2.69 -0.88
CA GLN A 284 -21.76 2.48 -1.76
C GLN A 284 -23.02 2.37 -0.91
N ASN A 285 -24.11 2.97 -1.34
CA ASN A 285 -25.41 2.96 -0.64
C ASN A 285 -25.33 3.42 0.83
N GLY A 286 -24.32 4.21 1.19
CA GLY A 286 -24.12 4.72 2.55
C GLY A 286 -23.30 3.82 3.46
N GLU A 287 -22.81 2.70 2.96
CA GLU A 287 -22.02 1.72 3.71
C GLU A 287 -20.60 1.65 3.20
N VAL A 288 -19.66 1.26 4.09
CA VAL A 288 -18.30 0.92 3.70
C VAL A 288 -18.33 -0.47 3.08
N VAL A 289 -18.09 -0.54 1.79
CA VAL A 289 -18.08 -1.81 1.04
C VAL A 289 -16.68 -2.37 0.89
N LEU A 290 -15.66 -1.53 1.11
CA LEU A 290 -14.28 -1.92 1.00
C LEU A 290 -13.37 -0.99 1.80
N HIS A 291 -12.31 -1.57 2.35
CA HIS A 291 -11.33 -0.92 3.20
C HIS A 291 -9.93 -1.40 2.79
N ILE A 292 -9.06 -0.45 2.43
CA ILE A 292 -7.68 -0.73 2.04
C ILE A 292 -6.76 0.03 2.98
N GLU A 293 -5.91 -0.70 3.68
CA GLU A 293 -4.83 -0.08 4.42
C GLU A 293 -3.61 0.05 3.50
N PRO A 294 -3.12 1.25 3.24
CA PRO A 294 -1.87 1.39 2.51
C PRO A 294 -0.78 0.77 3.36
N LEU A 295 0.00 -0.11 2.77
CA LEU A 295 1.18 -0.69 3.40
C LEU A 295 2.02 0.44 3.98
N ALA A 296 2.47 0.26 5.22
CA ALA A 296 3.14 1.27 6.02
C ALA A 296 4.22 2.01 5.20
N ARG A 297 4.24 3.35 5.32
CA ARG A 297 5.35 4.15 4.79
C ARG A 297 6.65 3.54 5.27
N PRO A 298 7.69 3.42 4.43
CA PRO A 298 9.00 3.03 4.91
C PRO A 298 9.34 3.93 6.10
N LEU A 299 9.70 3.33 7.23
CA LEU A 299 10.17 4.07 8.39
C LEU A 299 11.37 4.89 7.92
N ILE A 300 11.18 6.20 7.78
CA ILE A 300 12.30 7.12 7.60
C ILE A 300 13.07 7.04 8.92
N TRP A 301 14.21 6.38 8.89
CA TRP A 301 15.17 6.45 9.98
C TRP A 301 15.54 7.92 10.14
N ARG A 302 14.95 8.61 11.11
CA ARG A 302 15.52 9.87 11.58
C ARG A 302 16.87 9.45 12.19
N HIS A 303 17.96 10.01 11.70
CA HIS A 303 19.22 9.94 12.39
C HIS A 303 18.99 10.42 13.82
N PHE A 304 18.96 9.49 14.77
CA PHE A 304 19.20 9.80 16.15
C PHE A 304 20.69 10.17 16.21
N GLU A 305 21.00 11.45 16.21
CA GLU A 305 22.27 11.90 16.77
C GLU A 305 22.21 11.48 18.24
N MET A 306 22.97 10.43 18.58
CA MET A 306 23.26 10.17 19.97
C MET A 306 24.08 11.37 20.44
N GLU A 307 23.48 12.23 21.24
CA GLU A 307 24.23 13.14 22.08
C GLU A 307 25.14 12.27 22.94
N THR A 308 26.42 12.17 22.55
CA THR A 308 27.46 11.64 23.42
C THR A 308 27.70 12.70 24.49
N ASP A 309 27.07 12.55 25.62
CA ASP A 309 27.41 13.28 26.82
C ASP A 309 28.92 13.17 27.08
N GLY A 310 29.61 14.28 27.02
CA GLY A 310 30.85 14.44 27.71
C GLY A 310 32.18 14.47 26.92
N VAL A 311 32.25 15.20 25.76
CA VAL A 311 33.55 15.72 25.35
C VAL A 311 33.40 17.17 24.87
N SER A 312 33.87 18.09 25.71
CA SER A 312 33.92 19.53 25.41
C SER A 312 34.80 19.77 24.18
N LYS A 313 34.18 20.24 23.07
CA LYS A 313 34.89 20.79 21.93
C LYS A 313 35.53 22.13 22.32
N PRO A 314 36.85 22.39 22.01
CA PRO A 314 37.45 23.70 22.22
C PRO A 314 36.79 24.74 21.28
N ALA A 315 36.48 25.91 21.82
CA ALA A 315 35.83 27.01 21.10
C ALA A 315 36.66 27.45 19.87
N PRO A 316 35.98 27.82 18.77
CA PRO A 316 36.67 28.35 17.59
C PRO A 316 37.30 29.71 17.90
N LYS A 317 38.60 29.85 17.60
CA LYS A 317 39.32 31.14 17.70
C LYS A 317 38.70 32.14 16.73
N SER A 318 38.21 33.25 17.26
CA SER A 318 37.77 34.42 16.51
C SER A 318 38.95 35.01 15.71
N VAL A 319 38.84 35.04 14.40
CA VAL A 319 39.73 35.86 13.54
C VAL A 319 39.14 37.25 13.51
N ILE A 320 39.85 38.15 14.16
CA ILE A 320 39.60 39.62 14.07
C ILE A 320 40.23 40.06 12.75
N ILE A 321 39.39 40.57 11.84
CA ILE A 321 39.83 41.34 10.68
C ILE A 321 39.67 42.81 11.10
N THR A 322 40.75 43.54 11.27
CA THR A 322 40.80 44.96 11.43
C THR A 322 41.24 45.64 10.11
N PRO A 323 40.88 46.89 9.88
CA PRO A 323 40.48 47.52 8.62
C PRO A 323 41.59 47.76 7.62
#